data_4727636723860743d8e67467ee573370
#
_entry.id   4727636723860743d8e67467ee573370
#
_cell.length_a   1.000
_cell.length_b   1.000
_cell.length_c   1.000
_cell.angle_alpha   90.00
_cell.angle_beta   90.00
_cell.angle_gamma   90.00
#
_symmetry.space_group_name_H-M   'P 1'
#
loop_
_entity.id
_entity.type
_entity.pdbx_description
1 polymer ?
#
loop_
_entity_poly.entity_id
_entity_poly.type
_entity_poly.pdbx_seq_one_letter_code
_entity_poly.pdbx_strand_id
1 'polypeptide(L)'
;MGVAFYNVENLFDTIDDPETFDGEYLPDSFRKWNTDKYQTKLQNLARVITSFDGEYAPDFLGLCEVENKKVVEDLLATNPLRTLNFELVHYESSDLRGIDVAAMYNPKKLTLVESGVQWVDLSEFEQITRDILWVKMKSVVGNEDFLFFVNHWPSRRGGLADSEPKRIQAAKTLKQLKDSLLRLTPKANVVVVGDFNDEPDNKSVLTELNTTGNYKTISNEQLFNVMSRLNDKEKGSYCFRGTWNMLDQILINDNLLDGKSWDYVVKSGKIRNEKWLKQASGKYKNFPLRTFGGKNYLAGYSDHLPVYALLKHSGD
;
A
#
# COMPACT_ATOMS: atom_id res chain seq x y z
N MET A 1 -10.93 -2.87 -13.88
CA MET A 1 -10.36 -3.33 -12.60
C MET A 1 -9.70 -2.14 -11.90
N GLY A 2 -10.06 -1.88 -10.65
CA GLY A 2 -9.42 -0.88 -9.81
C GLY A 2 -8.30 -1.50 -8.97
N VAL A 3 -7.13 -0.86 -8.97
CA VAL A 3 -5.98 -1.26 -8.13
C VAL A 3 -5.63 -0.10 -7.20
N ALA A 4 -5.42 -0.37 -5.93
CA ALA A 4 -5.16 0.66 -4.93
C ALA A 4 -4.13 0.23 -3.88
N PHE A 5 -3.62 1.23 -3.17
CA PHE A 5 -2.80 1.05 -1.97
C PHE A 5 -3.18 2.05 -0.89
N TYR A 6 -3.15 1.62 0.36
CA TYR A 6 -3.42 2.47 1.51
C TYR A 6 -2.57 2.08 2.73
N ASN A 7 -1.72 2.97 3.17
CA ASN A 7 -1.14 2.91 4.50
C ASN A 7 -2.23 3.33 5.50
N VAL A 8 -2.64 2.41 6.38
CA VAL A 8 -3.80 2.61 7.27
C VAL A 8 -3.43 3.25 8.61
N GLU A 9 -2.19 3.65 8.81
CA GLU A 9 -1.67 4.25 10.05
C GLU A 9 -1.99 3.38 11.28
N ASN A 10 -1.17 2.35 11.51
CA ASN A 10 -1.18 1.55 12.74
C ASN A 10 -2.58 1.01 13.11
N LEU A 11 -3.11 0.12 12.30
CA LEU A 11 -4.34 -0.61 12.61
C LEU A 11 -4.02 -1.75 13.59
N PHE A 12 -4.11 -1.46 14.88
CA PHE A 12 -3.94 -2.40 15.98
C PHE A 12 -5.29 -2.74 16.61
N ASP A 13 -5.42 -3.95 17.14
CA ASP A 13 -6.52 -4.27 18.01
C ASP A 13 -6.28 -3.73 19.46
N THR A 14 -6.82 -4.34 20.49
CA THR A 14 -6.70 -3.90 21.88
C THR A 14 -6.11 -4.97 22.79
N ILE A 15 -5.51 -6.00 22.19
CA ILE A 15 -4.98 -7.18 22.87
C ILE A 15 -3.45 -7.11 22.80
N ASP A 16 -2.79 -7.29 23.92
CA ASP A 16 -1.32 -7.28 24.02
C ASP A 16 -0.72 -8.50 23.30
N ASP A 17 0.18 -8.25 22.35
CA ASP A 17 1.04 -9.28 21.77
C ASP A 17 2.41 -9.23 22.45
N PRO A 18 2.74 -10.19 23.32
CA PRO A 18 3.98 -10.15 24.09
C PRO A 18 5.26 -10.29 23.24
N GLU A 19 5.14 -10.62 21.95
CA GLU A 19 6.27 -10.75 21.02
C GLU A 19 6.57 -9.47 20.25
N THR A 20 5.72 -8.43 20.37
CA THR A 20 5.84 -7.17 19.63
C THR A 20 5.87 -5.94 20.53
N PHE A 21 6.17 -4.77 19.96
CA PHE A 21 6.15 -3.49 20.69
C PHE A 21 4.85 -2.72 20.42
N ASP A 22 3.71 -3.38 20.64
CA ASP A 22 2.36 -2.82 20.45
C ASP A 22 1.83 -2.04 21.66
N GLY A 23 2.56 -2.01 22.76
CA GLY A 23 2.13 -1.45 24.06
C GLY A 23 1.55 -0.03 24.03
N GLU A 24 1.78 0.75 22.95
CA GLU A 24 1.12 2.04 22.76
C GLU A 24 -0.35 1.93 22.37
N TYR A 25 -0.79 0.75 21.87
CA TYR A 25 -2.13 0.47 21.36
C TYR A 25 -2.97 -0.39 22.31
N LEU A 26 -2.70 -0.29 23.62
CA LEU A 26 -3.46 -0.98 24.66
C LEU A 26 -4.42 -0.04 25.41
N PRO A 27 -5.48 -0.58 26.05
CA PRO A 27 -6.46 0.24 26.78
C PRO A 27 -5.89 1.03 27.96
N ASP A 28 -4.85 0.53 28.60
CA ASP A 28 -4.14 1.16 29.72
C ASP A 28 -2.93 2.01 29.31
N SER A 29 -2.57 2.01 28.02
CA SER A 29 -1.49 2.84 27.49
C SER A 29 -1.78 4.34 27.58
N PHE A 30 -0.76 5.16 27.32
CA PHE A 30 -0.96 6.62 27.25
C PHE A 30 -1.92 7.07 26.13
N ARG A 31 -2.11 6.26 25.07
CA ARG A 31 -3.10 6.46 24.01
C ARG A 31 -4.49 6.05 24.41
N LYS A 32 -4.60 5.23 25.49
CA LYS A 32 -5.88 4.64 25.93
C LYS A 32 -6.64 4.05 24.74
N TRP A 33 -5.96 3.18 24.00
CA TRP A 33 -6.51 2.56 22.81
C TRP A 33 -7.48 1.47 23.20
N ASN A 34 -8.77 1.77 23.17
CA ASN A 34 -9.84 0.90 23.59
C ASN A 34 -10.72 0.45 22.41
N THR A 35 -11.65 -0.44 22.69
CA THR A 35 -12.57 -0.99 21.70
C THR A 35 -13.34 0.08 20.92
N ASP A 36 -13.77 1.18 21.54
CA ASP A 36 -14.52 2.25 20.86
C ASP A 36 -13.64 2.95 19.82
N LYS A 37 -12.37 3.22 20.14
CA LYS A 37 -11.42 3.82 19.22
C LYS A 37 -11.07 2.86 18.08
N TYR A 38 -10.86 1.59 18.39
CA TYR A 38 -10.63 0.55 17.40
C TYR A 38 -11.80 0.43 16.42
N GLN A 39 -13.04 0.33 16.92
CA GLN A 39 -14.24 0.29 16.08
C GLN A 39 -14.41 1.54 15.24
N THR A 40 -14.12 2.71 15.80
CA THR A 40 -14.13 3.98 15.04
C THR A 40 -13.11 3.96 13.90
N LYS A 41 -11.91 3.43 14.16
CA LYS A 41 -10.86 3.27 13.14
C LYS A 41 -11.31 2.35 12.02
N LEU A 42 -11.87 1.18 12.35
CA LEU A 42 -12.40 0.23 11.36
C LEU A 42 -13.50 0.87 10.48
N GLN A 43 -14.45 1.58 11.09
CA GLN A 43 -15.51 2.29 10.36
C GLN A 43 -14.95 3.36 9.42
N ASN A 44 -13.97 4.14 9.89
CA ASN A 44 -13.30 5.15 9.08
C ASN A 44 -12.58 4.52 7.88
N LEU A 45 -11.82 3.46 8.08
CA LEU A 45 -11.11 2.75 7.00
C LEU A 45 -12.10 2.12 6.01
N ALA A 46 -13.15 1.45 6.50
CA ALA A 46 -14.19 0.88 5.64
C ALA A 46 -14.85 1.94 4.75
N ARG A 47 -15.15 3.13 5.30
CA ARG A 47 -15.66 4.28 4.54
C ARG A 47 -14.68 4.72 3.45
N VAL A 48 -13.38 4.82 3.76
CA VAL A 48 -12.37 5.20 2.77
C VAL A 48 -12.32 4.17 1.66
N ILE A 49 -12.20 2.89 1.99
CA ILE A 49 -12.02 1.80 1.03
C ILE A 49 -13.21 1.66 0.09
N THR A 50 -14.42 1.87 0.56
CA THR A 50 -15.65 1.73 -0.27
C THR A 50 -15.98 2.95 -1.11
N SER A 51 -15.14 3.98 -1.10
CA SER A 51 -15.41 5.24 -1.80
C SER A 51 -14.30 5.67 -2.77
N PHE A 52 -13.51 4.72 -3.33
CA PHE A 52 -12.35 5.08 -4.15
C PHE A 52 -12.73 5.82 -5.45
N ASP A 53 -13.48 5.29 -6.33
CA ASP A 53 -13.87 6.01 -7.56
C ASP A 53 -15.37 6.37 -7.51
N GLY A 54 -15.68 7.37 -6.68
CA GLY A 54 -17.04 7.74 -6.35
C GLY A 54 -17.62 6.89 -5.22
N GLU A 55 -18.20 5.74 -5.54
CA GLU A 55 -18.80 4.79 -4.56
C GLU A 55 -18.29 3.35 -4.72
N TYR A 56 -17.18 3.17 -5.45
CA TYR A 56 -16.64 1.83 -5.73
C TYR A 56 -15.38 1.56 -4.92
N ALA A 57 -15.29 0.34 -4.37
CA ALA A 57 -14.05 -0.17 -3.82
C ALA A 57 -13.12 -0.66 -4.94
N PRO A 58 -11.79 -0.64 -4.77
CA PRO A 58 -10.85 -1.22 -5.73
C PRO A 58 -11.01 -2.73 -5.77
N ASP A 59 -10.73 -3.36 -6.91
CA ASP A 59 -10.76 -4.82 -7.04
C ASP A 59 -9.55 -5.51 -6.42
N PHE A 60 -8.43 -4.80 -6.30
CA PHE A 60 -7.24 -5.18 -5.54
C PHE A 60 -6.78 -4.01 -4.68
N LEU A 61 -6.56 -4.24 -3.40
CA LEU A 61 -6.08 -3.24 -2.44
C LEU A 61 -4.94 -3.82 -1.61
N GLY A 62 -3.75 -3.23 -1.75
CA GLY A 62 -2.65 -3.41 -0.82
C GLY A 62 -2.83 -2.52 0.40
N LEU A 63 -2.58 -3.08 1.58
CA LEU A 63 -2.56 -2.38 2.86
C LEU A 63 -1.20 -2.50 3.51
N CYS A 64 -0.84 -1.54 4.34
CA CYS A 64 0.26 -1.68 5.28
C CYS A 64 -0.06 -1.00 6.62
N GLU A 65 0.76 -1.28 7.61
CA GLU A 65 0.54 -0.91 9.02
C GLU A 65 -0.70 -1.58 9.60
N VAL A 66 -0.92 -2.82 9.26
CA VAL A 66 -1.88 -3.72 9.90
C VAL A 66 -1.13 -4.61 10.89
N GLU A 67 -1.68 -4.80 12.07
CA GLU A 67 -1.02 -5.56 13.14
C GLU A 67 -0.95 -7.06 12.82
N ASN A 68 -2.09 -7.64 12.46
CA ASN A 68 -2.23 -9.07 12.27
C ASN A 68 -3.39 -9.39 11.32
N LYS A 69 -3.59 -10.68 11.01
CA LYS A 69 -4.70 -11.13 10.17
C LYS A 69 -6.07 -10.73 10.74
N LYS A 70 -6.24 -10.79 12.06
CA LYS A 70 -7.51 -10.54 12.74
C LYS A 70 -8.00 -9.10 12.53
N VAL A 71 -7.14 -8.10 12.61
CA VAL A 71 -7.55 -6.70 12.38
C VAL A 71 -8.04 -6.45 10.95
N VAL A 72 -7.50 -7.17 9.97
CA VAL A 72 -7.96 -7.07 8.58
C VAL A 72 -9.27 -7.83 8.38
N GLU A 73 -9.46 -8.98 9.04
CA GLU A 73 -10.75 -9.70 9.07
C GLU A 73 -11.85 -8.85 9.71
N ASP A 74 -11.55 -8.14 10.81
CA ASP A 74 -12.47 -7.20 11.45
C ASP A 74 -12.82 -6.02 10.55
N LEU A 75 -11.83 -5.50 9.81
CA LEU A 75 -12.07 -4.47 8.81
C LEU A 75 -13.00 -4.97 7.70
N LEU A 76 -12.78 -6.18 7.17
CA LEU A 76 -13.66 -6.80 6.18
C LEU A 76 -15.07 -7.05 6.70
N ALA A 77 -15.23 -7.35 7.98
CA ALA A 77 -16.52 -7.54 8.62
C ALA A 77 -17.27 -6.22 8.92
N THR A 78 -16.61 -5.06 8.74
CA THR A 78 -17.18 -3.73 9.04
C THR A 78 -18.00 -3.21 7.87
N ASN A 79 -19.22 -2.68 8.15
CA ASN A 79 -20.04 -2.05 7.12
C ASN A 79 -19.44 -0.68 6.69
N PRO A 80 -19.50 -0.31 5.40
CA PRO A 80 -20.14 -1.01 4.28
C PRO A 80 -19.29 -2.09 3.60
N LEU A 81 -18.01 -2.26 3.98
CA LEU A 81 -17.05 -3.14 3.32
C LEU A 81 -17.50 -4.62 3.34
N ARG A 82 -18.12 -5.06 4.44
CA ARG A 82 -18.65 -6.41 4.61
C ARG A 82 -19.54 -6.89 3.44
N THR A 83 -20.29 -5.98 2.81
CA THR A 83 -21.21 -6.34 1.72
C THR A 83 -20.51 -6.69 0.41
N LEU A 84 -19.23 -6.38 0.29
CA LEU A 84 -18.44 -6.59 -0.93
C LEU A 84 -17.84 -7.98 -1.02
N ASN A 85 -17.81 -8.73 0.10
CA ASN A 85 -17.27 -10.09 0.20
C ASN A 85 -15.84 -10.21 -0.34
N PHE A 86 -14.98 -9.27 0.02
CA PHE A 86 -13.55 -9.35 -0.28
C PHE A 86 -12.90 -10.54 0.40
N GLU A 87 -11.87 -11.07 -0.23
CA GLU A 87 -10.96 -12.06 0.35
C GLU A 87 -9.63 -11.41 0.72
N LEU A 88 -8.88 -12.06 1.61
CA LEU A 88 -7.67 -11.56 2.26
C LEU A 88 -6.49 -12.48 2.01
N VAL A 89 -5.32 -11.90 1.75
CA VAL A 89 -4.02 -12.56 1.85
C VAL A 89 -3.16 -11.77 2.85
N HIS A 90 -2.67 -12.47 3.88
CA HIS A 90 -1.83 -11.90 4.93
C HIS A 90 -0.86 -12.95 5.45
N TYR A 91 0.32 -12.51 5.82
CA TYR A 91 1.36 -13.25 6.52
C TYR A 91 1.97 -12.35 7.58
N GLU A 92 2.24 -12.91 8.75
CA GLU A 92 2.97 -12.23 9.81
C GLU A 92 4.42 -12.01 9.39
N SER A 93 4.97 -10.83 9.66
CA SER A 93 6.37 -10.51 9.46
C SER A 93 7.13 -10.45 10.79
N SER A 94 8.44 -10.38 10.72
CA SER A 94 9.28 -10.25 11.90
C SER A 94 9.45 -8.80 12.39
N ASP A 95 8.69 -7.83 11.89
CA ASP A 95 8.81 -6.42 12.33
C ASP A 95 8.47 -6.30 13.82
N LEU A 96 9.42 -5.81 14.61
CA LEU A 96 9.27 -5.74 16.07
C LEU A 96 8.13 -4.83 16.56
N ARG A 97 7.59 -3.98 15.71
CA ARG A 97 6.40 -3.18 16.06
C ARG A 97 5.11 -3.96 15.90
N GLY A 98 5.17 -5.19 15.34
CA GLY A 98 3.99 -5.97 15.03
C GLY A 98 3.13 -5.28 13.95
N ILE A 99 3.74 -4.88 12.83
CA ILE A 99 2.99 -4.34 11.69
C ILE A 99 3.40 -5.02 10.40
N ASP A 100 2.40 -5.31 9.58
CA ASP A 100 2.53 -6.08 8.36
C ASP A 100 2.00 -5.36 7.14
N VAL A 101 2.10 -6.06 6.02
CA VAL A 101 1.38 -5.76 4.78
C VAL A 101 0.30 -6.81 4.53
N ALA A 102 -0.79 -6.40 3.88
CA ALA A 102 -1.89 -7.30 3.51
C ALA A 102 -2.40 -6.98 2.11
N ALA A 103 -3.07 -7.93 1.49
CA ALA A 103 -3.81 -7.74 0.26
C ALA A 103 -5.27 -8.14 0.44
N MET A 104 -6.18 -7.28 0.00
CA MET A 104 -7.61 -7.57 -0.11
C MET A 104 -8.00 -7.57 -1.59
N TYR A 105 -8.85 -8.50 -1.99
CA TYR A 105 -9.26 -8.59 -3.39
C TYR A 105 -10.71 -9.01 -3.57
N ASN A 106 -11.28 -8.60 -4.71
CA ASN A 106 -12.63 -8.95 -5.11
C ASN A 106 -12.64 -10.32 -5.82
N PRO A 107 -13.17 -11.39 -5.21
CA PRO A 107 -13.16 -12.73 -5.80
C PRO A 107 -14.02 -12.87 -7.08
N LYS A 108 -14.87 -11.88 -7.37
CA LYS A 108 -15.61 -11.80 -8.65
C LYS A 108 -14.75 -11.31 -9.81
N LYS A 109 -13.57 -10.75 -9.53
CA LYS A 109 -12.64 -10.17 -10.52
C LYS A 109 -11.32 -10.90 -10.59
N LEU A 110 -10.85 -11.42 -9.46
CA LEU A 110 -9.55 -12.05 -9.30
C LEU A 110 -9.69 -13.38 -8.55
N THR A 111 -8.97 -14.39 -8.99
CA THR A 111 -8.89 -15.69 -8.33
C THR A 111 -7.46 -15.91 -7.83
N LEU A 112 -7.29 -16.18 -6.55
CA LEU A 112 -5.99 -16.49 -5.96
C LEU A 112 -5.46 -17.82 -6.52
N VAL A 113 -4.21 -17.81 -6.96
CA VAL A 113 -3.49 -19.01 -7.43
C VAL A 113 -2.45 -19.41 -6.41
N GLU A 114 -1.63 -18.47 -5.99
CA GLU A 114 -0.50 -18.69 -5.08
C GLU A 114 -0.12 -17.38 -4.40
N SER A 115 0.42 -17.46 -3.20
CA SER A 115 0.94 -16.28 -2.49
C SER A 115 2.06 -16.66 -1.54
N GLY A 116 2.84 -15.69 -1.13
CA GLY A 116 3.90 -15.85 -0.15
C GLY A 116 4.55 -14.52 0.20
N VAL A 117 5.58 -14.59 0.99
CA VAL A 117 6.37 -13.43 1.40
C VAL A 117 7.83 -13.60 1.03
N GLN A 118 8.50 -12.48 0.85
CA GLN A 118 9.94 -12.42 0.67
C GLN A 118 10.54 -11.55 1.76
N TRP A 119 11.37 -12.15 2.59
CA TRP A 119 12.12 -11.45 3.61
C TRP A 119 13.10 -10.45 2.98
N VAL A 120 13.16 -9.24 3.57
CA VAL A 120 14.10 -8.19 3.22
C VAL A 120 15.26 -8.25 4.21
N ASP A 121 16.39 -8.76 3.78
CA ASP A 121 17.59 -8.87 4.61
C ASP A 121 18.20 -7.49 4.88
N LEU A 122 18.08 -7.05 6.13
CA LEU A 122 18.68 -5.83 6.66
C LEU A 122 19.68 -6.12 7.78
N SER A 123 20.23 -7.34 7.85
CA SER A 123 21.18 -7.75 8.88
C SER A 123 22.45 -6.88 8.94
N GLU A 124 22.93 -6.39 7.79
CA GLU A 124 24.04 -5.42 7.72
C GLU A 124 23.74 -4.09 8.43
N PHE A 125 22.46 -3.78 8.66
CA PHE A 125 21.98 -2.57 9.34
C PHE A 125 21.49 -2.86 10.75
N GLU A 126 21.67 -4.08 11.26
CA GLU A 126 21.14 -4.52 12.56
C GLU A 126 19.65 -4.20 12.73
N GLN A 127 18.87 -4.35 11.65
CA GLN A 127 17.45 -4.00 11.60
C GLN A 127 16.62 -5.14 11.01
N ILE A 128 15.40 -5.28 11.52
CA ILE A 128 14.34 -6.13 10.98
C ILE A 128 13.28 -5.21 10.40
N THR A 129 12.61 -5.65 9.33
CA THR A 129 11.54 -4.90 8.65
C THR A 129 10.47 -5.85 8.12
N ARG A 130 9.38 -5.29 7.60
CA ARG A 130 8.27 -6.03 6.97
C ARG A 130 8.76 -6.78 5.75
N ASP A 131 8.16 -7.92 5.54
CA ASP A 131 8.33 -8.71 4.33
C ASP A 131 7.63 -8.07 3.12
N ILE A 132 8.05 -8.44 1.93
CA ILE A 132 7.34 -8.11 0.69
C ILE A 132 6.32 -9.21 0.45
N LEU A 133 5.03 -8.88 0.48
CA LEU A 133 3.96 -9.81 0.11
C LEU A 133 3.87 -9.89 -1.40
N TRP A 134 3.86 -11.11 -1.95
CA TRP A 134 3.55 -11.36 -3.35
C TRP A 134 2.31 -12.25 -3.49
N VAL A 135 1.49 -11.95 -4.49
CA VAL A 135 0.24 -12.66 -4.74
C VAL A 135 0.10 -12.91 -6.24
N LYS A 136 0.06 -14.18 -6.63
CA LYS A 136 -0.25 -14.60 -8.00
C LYS A 136 -1.73 -14.85 -8.12
N MET A 137 -2.36 -14.20 -9.07
CA MET A 137 -3.80 -14.27 -9.32
C MET A 137 -4.09 -14.50 -10.79
N LYS A 138 -5.29 -15.00 -11.06
CA LYS A 138 -5.90 -14.97 -12.40
C LYS A 138 -7.04 -13.97 -12.44
N SER A 139 -7.09 -13.16 -13.50
CA SER A 139 -8.27 -12.35 -13.77
C SER A 139 -9.44 -13.25 -14.21
N VAL A 140 -10.64 -12.96 -13.70
CA VAL A 140 -11.87 -13.68 -14.12
C VAL A 140 -12.19 -13.38 -15.59
N VAL A 141 -11.98 -12.14 -16.01
CA VAL A 141 -12.07 -11.75 -17.43
C VAL A 141 -10.71 -11.95 -18.08
N GLY A 142 -10.67 -12.67 -19.18
CA GLY A 142 -9.44 -12.96 -19.94
C GLY A 142 -8.61 -14.13 -19.39
N ASN A 143 -8.83 -14.58 -18.16
CA ASN A 143 -8.10 -15.68 -17.50
C ASN A 143 -6.56 -15.48 -17.52
N GLU A 144 -6.11 -14.24 -17.32
CA GLU A 144 -4.70 -13.86 -17.40
C GLU A 144 -4.03 -13.86 -16.03
N ASP A 145 -2.73 -14.15 -16.04
CA ASP A 145 -1.92 -14.12 -14.84
C ASP A 145 -1.59 -12.67 -14.43
N PHE A 146 -1.78 -12.40 -13.16
CA PHE A 146 -1.33 -11.18 -12.49
C PHE A 146 -0.37 -11.53 -11.35
N LEU A 147 0.68 -10.76 -11.22
CA LEU A 147 1.60 -10.77 -10.07
C LEU A 147 1.47 -9.43 -9.35
N PHE A 148 0.88 -9.46 -8.17
CA PHE A 148 0.79 -8.32 -7.28
C PHE A 148 1.87 -8.39 -6.22
N PHE A 149 2.47 -7.23 -5.90
CA PHE A 149 3.44 -7.09 -4.82
C PHE A 149 2.99 -5.97 -3.90
N VAL A 150 2.91 -6.23 -2.60
CA VAL A 150 2.57 -5.22 -1.58
C VAL A 150 3.80 -4.97 -0.72
N ASN A 151 4.16 -3.69 -0.57
CA ASN A 151 5.40 -3.26 0.05
C ASN A 151 5.15 -2.25 1.17
N HIS A 152 5.99 -2.31 2.21
CA HIS A 152 6.18 -1.22 3.16
C HIS A 152 7.66 -1.15 3.54
N TRP A 153 8.39 -0.29 2.86
CA TRP A 153 9.84 -0.19 3.01
C TRP A 153 10.27 0.53 4.30
N PRO A 154 11.56 0.40 4.70
CA PRO A 154 12.09 1.09 5.87
C PRO A 154 11.85 2.60 5.82
N SER A 155 11.35 3.15 6.94
CA SER A 155 11.03 4.56 7.04
C SER A 155 12.27 5.46 6.98
N ARG A 156 12.05 6.76 6.73
CA ARG A 156 13.10 7.80 6.74
C ARG A 156 13.56 8.19 8.16
N ARG A 157 13.25 7.36 9.17
CA ARG A 157 13.67 7.62 10.56
C ARG A 157 15.19 7.66 10.67
N GLY A 158 15.72 8.68 11.33
CA GLY A 158 17.16 8.93 11.41
C GLY A 158 17.69 9.86 10.32
N GLY A 159 16.94 10.10 9.25
CA GLY A 159 17.32 10.96 8.14
C GLY A 159 17.19 10.26 6.78
N LEU A 160 16.97 11.05 5.74
CA LEU A 160 16.78 10.51 4.38
C LEU A 160 18.03 9.75 3.89
N ALA A 161 19.21 10.35 4.04
CA ALA A 161 20.48 9.78 3.60
C ALA A 161 20.87 8.52 4.39
N ASP A 162 20.74 8.57 5.74
CA ASP A 162 21.15 7.45 6.62
C ASP A 162 20.25 6.22 6.45
N SER A 163 18.99 6.42 6.07
CA SER A 163 18.03 5.34 5.84
C SER A 163 17.96 4.87 4.39
N GLU A 164 18.50 5.62 3.42
CA GLU A 164 18.47 5.27 1.98
C GLU A 164 19.02 3.88 1.67
N PRO A 165 20.19 3.44 2.22
CA PRO A 165 20.74 2.11 1.92
C PRO A 165 19.77 0.98 2.23
N LYS A 166 18.94 1.10 3.28
CA LYS A 166 17.94 0.10 3.67
C LYS A 166 16.81 0.00 2.64
N ARG A 167 16.36 1.12 2.08
CA ARG A 167 15.36 1.15 1.01
C ARG A 167 15.92 0.66 -0.33
N ILE A 168 17.20 0.93 -0.60
CA ILE A 168 17.93 0.34 -1.73
C ILE A 168 17.95 -1.18 -1.62
N GLN A 169 18.19 -1.72 -0.42
CA GLN A 169 18.17 -3.17 -0.21
C GLN A 169 16.76 -3.75 -0.42
N ALA A 170 15.71 -3.09 0.08
CA ALA A 170 14.33 -3.49 -0.18
C ALA A 170 13.97 -3.46 -1.69
N ALA A 171 14.43 -2.43 -2.41
CA ALA A 171 14.26 -2.32 -3.86
C ALA A 171 14.93 -3.48 -4.62
N LYS A 172 16.16 -3.83 -4.25
CA LYS A 172 16.90 -4.97 -4.83
C LYS A 172 16.18 -6.29 -4.58
N THR A 173 15.71 -6.51 -3.35
CA THR A 173 14.94 -7.71 -2.97
C THR A 173 13.67 -7.83 -3.79
N LEU A 174 12.89 -6.74 -3.90
CA LEU A 174 11.68 -6.70 -4.73
C LEU A 174 11.97 -6.99 -6.20
N LYS A 175 13.02 -6.37 -6.76
CA LYS A 175 13.42 -6.59 -8.15
C LYS A 175 13.77 -8.05 -8.41
N GLN A 176 14.59 -8.67 -7.56
CA GLN A 176 14.99 -10.06 -7.67
C GLN A 176 13.79 -11.01 -7.57
N LEU A 177 12.88 -10.78 -6.62
CA LEU A 177 11.65 -11.55 -6.45
C LEU A 177 10.77 -11.45 -7.71
N LYS A 178 10.49 -10.21 -8.14
CA LYS A 178 9.70 -9.94 -9.36
C LYS A 178 10.30 -10.65 -10.57
N ASP A 179 11.59 -10.50 -10.81
CA ASP A 179 12.27 -11.11 -11.95
C ASP A 179 12.25 -12.64 -11.89
N SER A 180 12.31 -13.23 -10.68
CA SER A 180 12.22 -14.67 -10.46
C SER A 180 10.83 -15.22 -10.79
N LEU A 181 9.78 -14.55 -10.33
CA LEU A 181 8.39 -14.95 -10.61
C LEU A 181 8.02 -14.74 -12.09
N LEU A 182 8.51 -13.66 -12.71
CA LEU A 182 8.32 -13.42 -14.14
C LEU A 182 9.01 -14.48 -15.02
N ARG A 183 10.16 -15.03 -14.63
CA ARG A 183 10.75 -16.16 -15.37
C ARG A 183 9.84 -17.39 -15.40
N LEU A 184 9.05 -17.61 -14.36
CA LEU A 184 8.08 -18.72 -14.28
C LEU A 184 6.77 -18.38 -15.01
N THR A 185 6.44 -17.10 -15.11
CA THR A 185 5.20 -16.62 -15.73
C THR A 185 5.49 -15.39 -16.60
N PRO A 186 6.17 -15.55 -17.76
CA PRO A 186 6.73 -14.43 -18.55
C PRO A 186 5.71 -13.44 -19.10
N LYS A 187 4.44 -13.86 -19.20
CA LYS A 187 3.34 -13.03 -19.73
C LYS A 187 2.49 -12.41 -18.63
N ALA A 188 2.86 -12.56 -17.35
CA ALA A 188 2.07 -12.02 -16.28
C ALA A 188 2.05 -10.48 -16.30
N ASN A 189 0.87 -9.96 -16.03
CA ASN A 189 0.67 -8.56 -15.71
C ASN A 189 1.23 -8.29 -14.31
N VAL A 190 2.17 -7.34 -14.18
CA VAL A 190 2.80 -7.02 -12.90
C VAL A 190 2.25 -5.71 -12.37
N VAL A 191 1.84 -5.74 -11.11
CA VAL A 191 1.41 -4.57 -10.35
C VAL A 191 2.14 -4.57 -9.01
N VAL A 192 2.91 -3.53 -8.76
CA VAL A 192 3.59 -3.30 -7.48
C VAL A 192 2.94 -2.12 -6.79
N VAL A 193 2.53 -2.30 -5.56
CA VAL A 193 1.94 -1.23 -4.73
C VAL A 193 2.68 -1.15 -3.40
N GLY A 194 2.72 0.03 -2.80
CA GLY A 194 3.32 0.14 -1.47
C GLY A 194 3.58 1.56 -1.01
N ASP A 195 3.86 1.66 0.31
CA ASP A 195 4.58 2.77 0.90
C ASP A 195 6.08 2.48 0.77
N PHE A 196 6.70 3.10 -0.22
CA PHE A 196 8.12 2.92 -0.48
C PHE A 196 9.00 3.77 0.45
N ASN A 197 8.40 4.63 1.26
CA ASN A 197 9.13 5.61 2.08
C ASN A 197 10.19 6.42 1.28
N ASP A 198 10.12 6.36 -0.04
CA ASP A 198 10.91 7.12 -1.01
C ASP A 198 10.00 7.66 -2.12
N GLU A 199 10.41 8.75 -2.75
CA GLU A 199 9.70 9.38 -3.85
C GLU A 199 10.06 8.71 -5.19
N PRO A 200 9.24 8.89 -6.24
CA PRO A 200 9.47 8.27 -7.56
C PRO A 200 10.85 8.54 -8.17
N ASP A 201 11.49 9.63 -7.81
CA ASP A 201 12.80 10.06 -8.28
C ASP A 201 13.96 9.68 -7.34
N ASN A 202 13.68 9.09 -6.17
CA ASN A 202 14.73 8.61 -5.29
C ASN A 202 15.42 7.37 -5.86
N LYS A 203 16.69 7.18 -5.51
CA LYS A 203 17.58 6.16 -6.06
C LYS A 203 17.01 4.74 -5.95
N SER A 204 16.41 4.41 -4.82
CA SER A 204 15.80 3.09 -4.59
C SER A 204 14.70 2.76 -5.61
N VAL A 205 13.84 3.73 -5.93
CA VAL A 205 12.73 3.57 -6.88
C VAL A 205 13.21 3.74 -8.31
N LEU A 206 13.81 4.88 -8.62
CA LEU A 206 14.18 5.22 -10.00
C LEU A 206 15.26 4.30 -10.55
N THR A 207 16.34 4.09 -9.80
CA THR A 207 17.55 3.40 -10.29
C THR A 207 17.55 1.92 -9.95
N GLU A 208 17.40 1.57 -8.66
CA GLU A 208 17.57 0.18 -8.21
C GLU A 208 16.38 -0.70 -8.64
N LEU A 209 15.15 -0.19 -8.53
CA LEU A 209 13.96 -0.89 -9.02
C LEU A 209 13.76 -0.72 -10.53
N ASN A 210 14.52 0.16 -11.18
CA ASN A 210 14.49 0.45 -12.62
C ASN A 210 13.12 0.94 -13.09
N THR A 211 12.66 2.08 -12.55
CA THR A 211 11.35 2.64 -12.92
C THR A 211 11.47 3.80 -13.90
N THR A 212 10.37 4.10 -14.59
CA THR A 212 10.23 5.28 -15.44
C THR A 212 8.88 5.97 -15.22
N GLY A 213 8.86 7.30 -15.33
CA GLY A 213 7.61 8.08 -15.37
C GLY A 213 7.03 8.23 -16.79
N ASN A 214 7.65 7.65 -17.82
CA ASN A 214 7.24 7.77 -19.22
C ASN A 214 6.76 6.41 -19.78
N TYR A 215 5.44 6.21 -19.81
CA TYR A 215 4.82 4.98 -20.32
C TYR A 215 5.02 4.76 -21.83
N LYS A 216 5.43 5.77 -22.61
CA LYS A 216 5.63 5.66 -24.07
C LYS A 216 6.98 5.06 -24.46
N THR A 217 7.94 5.08 -23.54
CA THR A 217 9.33 4.64 -23.81
C THR A 217 9.79 3.57 -22.81
N ILE A 218 8.84 2.88 -22.17
CA ILE A 218 9.15 1.78 -21.26
C ILE A 218 9.80 0.62 -22.00
N SER A 219 10.82 0.01 -21.39
CA SER A 219 11.43 -1.24 -21.84
C SER A 219 10.93 -2.43 -21.02
N ASN A 220 11.10 -3.65 -21.53
CA ASN A 220 10.62 -4.88 -20.90
C ASN A 220 11.15 -5.13 -19.48
N GLU A 221 12.27 -4.48 -19.12
CA GLU A 221 12.88 -4.63 -17.78
C GLU A 221 12.45 -3.53 -16.80
N GLN A 222 11.75 -2.52 -17.29
CA GLN A 222 11.34 -1.38 -16.50
C GLN A 222 9.93 -1.55 -15.95
N LEU A 223 9.65 -0.83 -14.86
CA LEU A 223 8.30 -0.59 -14.38
C LEU A 223 7.91 0.87 -14.66
N PHE A 224 6.70 1.07 -15.16
CA PHE A 224 6.12 2.41 -15.26
C PHE A 224 5.55 2.81 -13.89
N ASN A 225 6.02 3.91 -13.37
CA ASN A 225 5.52 4.48 -12.13
C ASN A 225 4.32 5.40 -12.44
N VAL A 226 3.13 4.89 -12.19
CA VAL A 226 1.85 5.57 -12.41
C VAL A 226 1.76 6.89 -11.65
N MET A 227 2.43 6.97 -10.49
CA MET A 227 2.37 8.12 -9.59
C MET A 227 3.42 9.20 -9.89
N SER A 228 4.43 8.93 -10.73
CA SER A 228 5.52 9.89 -11.04
C SER A 228 5.02 11.28 -11.46
N ARG A 229 3.92 11.35 -12.23
CA ARG A 229 3.33 12.62 -12.66
C ARG A 229 2.67 13.43 -11.54
N LEU A 230 2.46 12.81 -10.38
CA LEU A 230 1.84 13.41 -9.19
C LEU A 230 2.89 13.74 -8.11
N ASN A 231 4.17 13.46 -8.39
CA ASN A 231 5.27 13.83 -7.52
C ASN A 231 5.52 15.34 -7.62
N ASP A 232 4.92 16.09 -6.71
CA ASP A 232 4.92 17.55 -6.66
C ASP A 232 5.00 17.98 -5.18
N LYS A 233 5.78 19.01 -4.90
CA LYS A 233 5.95 19.52 -3.52
C LYS A 233 4.66 20.01 -2.87
N GLU A 234 3.63 20.27 -3.65
CA GLU A 234 2.31 20.69 -3.18
C GLU A 234 1.28 19.55 -3.11
N LYS A 235 1.64 18.36 -3.62
CA LYS A 235 0.78 17.19 -3.71
C LYS A 235 1.56 15.93 -3.39
N GLY A 236 0.94 15.03 -2.68
CA GLY A 236 1.53 13.76 -2.31
C GLY A 236 0.54 12.89 -1.56
N SER A 237 0.94 11.72 -1.23
CA SER A 237 0.17 10.80 -0.39
C SER A 237 0.45 11.01 1.11
N TYR A 238 1.59 11.57 1.45
CA TYR A 238 2.02 11.84 2.83
C TYR A 238 2.48 13.28 3.01
N CYS A 239 2.16 13.90 4.15
CA CYS A 239 2.59 15.26 4.46
C CYS A 239 3.40 15.34 5.75
N PHE A 240 4.67 15.70 5.64
CA PHE A 240 5.55 15.87 6.78
C PHE A 240 6.05 17.31 6.90
N ARG A 241 5.79 17.96 8.05
CA ARG A 241 6.20 19.35 8.36
C ARG A 241 5.82 20.36 7.27
N GLY A 242 4.73 20.13 6.55
CA GLY A 242 4.24 21.02 5.50
C GLY A 242 4.72 20.67 4.10
N THR A 243 5.60 19.70 3.95
CA THR A 243 6.06 19.21 2.65
C THR A 243 5.32 17.93 2.30
N TRP A 244 4.70 17.91 1.13
CA TRP A 244 4.10 16.71 0.57
C TRP A 244 5.15 15.81 -0.07
N ASN A 245 4.96 14.51 0.09
CA ASN A 245 5.81 13.47 -0.48
C ASN A 245 4.91 12.41 -1.14
N MET A 246 5.36 11.85 -2.27
CA MET A 246 4.68 10.77 -2.97
C MET A 246 5.30 9.43 -2.56
N LEU A 247 5.00 8.97 -1.33
CA LEU A 247 5.57 7.75 -0.75
C LEU A 247 4.79 6.50 -1.16
N ASP A 248 3.47 6.64 -1.31
CA ASP A 248 2.57 5.55 -1.70
C ASP A 248 2.48 5.51 -3.22
N GLN A 249 2.90 4.41 -3.84
CA GLN A 249 3.07 4.34 -5.28
C GLN A 249 2.45 3.08 -5.88
N ILE A 250 2.15 3.14 -7.17
CA ILE A 250 1.68 2.03 -8.01
C ILE A 250 2.60 1.94 -9.21
N LEU A 251 3.24 0.78 -9.40
CA LEU A 251 4.13 0.51 -10.51
C LEU A 251 3.55 -0.65 -11.33
N ILE A 252 3.68 -0.59 -12.65
CA ILE A 252 3.18 -1.62 -13.56
C ILE A 252 4.24 -1.96 -14.62
N ASN A 253 4.19 -3.18 -15.16
CA ASN A 253 5.06 -3.56 -16.27
C ASN A 253 4.48 -3.16 -17.63
N ASP A 254 5.26 -3.39 -18.67
CA ASP A 254 4.94 -3.10 -20.07
C ASP A 254 3.76 -3.90 -20.62
N ASN A 255 3.48 -5.11 -20.10
CA ASN A 255 2.30 -5.88 -20.49
C ASN A 255 0.98 -5.14 -20.23
N LEU A 256 0.94 -4.26 -19.23
CA LEU A 256 -0.20 -3.38 -18.95
C LEU A 256 -0.20 -2.06 -19.74
N LEU A 257 0.58 -1.99 -20.82
CA LEU A 257 0.75 -0.80 -21.68
C LEU A 257 0.82 -1.15 -23.17
N ASP A 258 0.58 -2.41 -23.54
CA ASP A 258 0.83 -2.93 -24.89
C ASP A 258 -0.43 -2.97 -25.80
N GLY A 259 -1.59 -2.61 -25.27
CA GLY A 259 -2.86 -2.51 -25.99
C GLY A 259 -3.49 -3.86 -26.37
N LYS A 260 -3.00 -5.00 -25.83
CA LYS A 260 -3.44 -6.31 -26.28
C LYS A 260 -4.58 -6.91 -25.48
N SER A 261 -4.58 -6.73 -24.16
CA SER A 261 -5.54 -7.38 -23.28
C SER A 261 -5.92 -6.51 -22.08
N TRP A 262 -5.20 -6.62 -20.97
CA TRP A 262 -5.34 -5.68 -19.87
C TRP A 262 -4.40 -4.50 -20.06
N ASP A 263 -4.95 -3.30 -19.99
CA ASP A 263 -4.19 -2.07 -20.13
C ASP A 263 -4.45 -1.07 -19.01
N TYR A 264 -3.41 -0.35 -18.64
CA TYR A 264 -3.54 0.81 -17.78
C TYR A 264 -4.37 1.92 -18.45
N VAL A 265 -5.40 2.37 -17.78
CA VAL A 265 -6.16 3.55 -18.23
C VAL A 265 -5.29 4.78 -18.01
N VAL A 266 -4.74 5.31 -19.09
CA VAL A 266 -3.76 6.41 -19.06
C VAL A 266 -4.29 7.60 -18.26
N LYS A 267 -3.50 8.10 -17.31
CA LYS A 267 -3.82 9.18 -16.39
C LYS A 267 -4.88 8.84 -15.33
N SER A 268 -5.28 7.58 -15.18
CA SER A 268 -6.21 7.18 -14.11
C SER A 268 -5.57 7.15 -12.72
N GLY A 269 -4.23 7.11 -12.63
CA GLY A 269 -3.53 7.18 -11.34
C GLY A 269 -3.91 8.45 -10.58
N LYS A 270 -4.39 8.31 -9.35
CA LYS A 270 -4.87 9.41 -8.50
C LYS A 270 -4.50 9.20 -7.05
N ILE A 271 -4.42 10.30 -6.31
CA ILE A 271 -4.42 10.34 -4.84
C ILE A 271 -5.83 10.65 -4.41
N ARG A 272 -6.40 9.88 -3.48
CA ARG A 272 -7.65 10.21 -2.81
C ARG A 272 -7.42 11.43 -1.91
N ASN A 273 -7.96 12.57 -2.31
CA ASN A 273 -7.63 13.87 -1.73
C ASN A 273 -8.88 14.69 -1.35
N GLU A 274 -9.95 14.00 -0.96
CA GLU A 274 -11.21 14.65 -0.57
C GLU A 274 -11.05 15.45 0.72
N LYS A 275 -11.87 16.49 0.85
CA LYS A 275 -11.83 17.41 2.00
C LYS A 275 -12.04 16.69 3.34
N TRP A 276 -12.88 15.66 3.35
CA TRP A 276 -13.21 14.92 4.57
C TRP A 276 -12.07 14.00 5.06
N LEU A 277 -11.11 13.63 4.19
CA LEU A 277 -9.88 12.91 4.56
C LEU A 277 -8.85 13.80 5.23
N LYS A 278 -9.07 15.11 5.30
CA LYS A 278 -8.09 16.10 5.75
C LYS A 278 -8.60 16.92 6.92
N GLN A 279 -7.69 17.45 7.68
CA GLN A 279 -8.00 18.36 8.79
C GLN A 279 -8.66 19.63 8.25
N ALA A 280 -9.83 19.97 8.81
CA ALA A 280 -10.64 21.08 8.33
C ALA A 280 -10.09 22.46 8.76
N SER A 281 -9.33 22.52 9.86
CA SER A 281 -8.89 23.79 10.47
C SER A 281 -7.57 23.64 11.25
N GLY A 282 -7.07 24.76 11.76
CA GLY A 282 -5.89 24.82 12.61
C GLY A 282 -4.56 24.75 11.84
N LYS A 283 -3.46 24.53 12.57
CA LYS A 283 -2.09 24.51 12.05
C LYS A 283 -1.88 23.45 10.95
N TYR A 284 -2.61 22.37 11.01
CA TYR A 284 -2.50 21.22 10.09
C TYR A 284 -3.66 21.14 9.10
N LYS A 285 -4.34 22.28 8.87
CA LYS A 285 -5.42 22.35 7.85
C LYS A 285 -4.94 21.81 6.51
N ASN A 286 -5.77 21.00 5.87
CA ASN A 286 -5.51 20.30 4.60
C ASN A 286 -4.49 19.14 4.68
N PHE A 287 -3.89 18.86 5.82
CA PHE A 287 -3.08 17.64 6.00
C PHE A 287 -4.00 16.43 6.23
N PRO A 288 -3.55 15.21 5.95
CA PRO A 288 -4.33 14.02 6.24
C PRO A 288 -4.85 14.03 7.69
N LEU A 289 -6.10 13.63 7.87
CA LEU A 289 -6.70 13.53 9.20
C LEU A 289 -6.34 12.18 9.81
N ARG A 290 -5.26 12.17 10.57
CA ARG A 290 -4.68 10.98 11.20
C ARG A 290 -5.41 10.57 12.47
N THR A 291 -5.15 9.36 12.94
CA THR A 291 -5.76 8.79 14.14
C THR A 291 -5.35 9.56 15.40
N PHE A 292 -4.07 9.92 15.52
CA PHE A 292 -3.54 10.71 16.64
C PHE A 292 -2.68 11.87 16.16
N GLY A 293 -2.79 13.03 16.82
CA GLY A 293 -1.87 14.16 16.74
C GLY A 293 -1.01 14.23 18.00
N GLY A 294 0.13 13.54 18.02
CA GLY A 294 0.89 13.31 19.23
C GLY A 294 0.09 12.44 20.20
N LYS A 295 -0.22 12.97 21.41
CA LYS A 295 -1.04 12.27 22.42
C LYS A 295 -2.56 12.47 22.23
N ASN A 296 -2.97 13.39 21.35
CA ASN A 296 -4.37 13.74 21.18
C ASN A 296 -5.03 12.79 20.17
N TYR A 297 -6.11 12.13 20.57
CA TYR A 297 -6.95 11.34 19.69
C TYR A 297 -7.77 12.26 18.78
N LEU A 298 -7.63 12.11 17.46
CA LEU A 298 -8.31 12.93 16.45
C LEU A 298 -9.43 12.17 15.73
N ALA A 299 -9.54 10.86 15.97
CA ALA A 299 -10.52 9.98 15.32
C ALA A 299 -10.47 10.06 13.77
N GLY A 300 -9.28 10.22 13.22
CA GLY A 300 -9.08 10.34 11.78
C GLY A 300 -8.98 9.00 11.06
N TYR A 301 -8.55 9.08 9.81
CA TYR A 301 -8.46 7.97 8.89
C TYR A 301 -7.05 7.37 8.84
N SER A 302 -6.07 8.18 8.42
CA SER A 302 -4.65 7.86 8.34
C SER A 302 -3.83 9.14 8.16
N ASP A 303 -2.53 9.08 8.40
CA ASP A 303 -1.58 10.15 8.03
C ASP A 303 -1.12 10.03 6.56
N HIS A 304 -1.56 9.00 5.85
CA HIS A 304 -1.44 8.85 4.41
C HIS A 304 -2.78 9.05 3.69
N LEU A 305 -2.72 9.48 2.44
CA LEU A 305 -3.85 9.49 1.52
C LEU A 305 -3.74 8.29 0.57
N PRO A 306 -4.81 7.52 0.36
CA PRO A 306 -4.77 6.36 -0.52
C PRO A 306 -4.45 6.75 -1.97
N VAL A 307 -3.81 5.84 -2.69
CA VAL A 307 -3.53 5.96 -4.12
C VAL A 307 -4.25 4.85 -4.90
N TYR A 308 -4.68 5.16 -6.13
CA TYR A 308 -5.33 4.16 -6.98
C TYR A 308 -5.12 4.42 -8.47
N ALA A 309 -5.31 3.36 -9.25
CA ALA A 309 -5.26 3.38 -10.70
C ALA A 309 -6.31 2.41 -11.29
N LEU A 310 -6.65 2.62 -12.55
CA LEU A 310 -7.60 1.79 -13.27
C LEU A 310 -6.91 1.00 -14.39
N LEU A 311 -7.27 -0.27 -14.48
CA LEU A 311 -6.95 -1.15 -15.59
C LEU A 311 -8.25 -1.50 -16.33
N LYS A 312 -8.19 -1.60 -17.65
CA LYS A 312 -9.30 -2.04 -18.51
C LYS A 312 -8.89 -3.25 -19.31
N HIS A 313 -9.84 -4.13 -19.60
CA HIS A 313 -9.66 -5.20 -20.55
C HIS A 313 -10.11 -4.76 -21.93
N SER A 314 -9.43 -5.21 -23.00
CA SER A 314 -9.74 -4.84 -24.38
C SER A 314 -11.11 -5.32 -24.86
N GLY A 315 -11.74 -6.24 -24.14
CA GLY A 315 -13.09 -6.74 -24.42
C GLY A 315 -14.22 -6.03 -23.64
N ASP A 316 -13.89 -4.98 -22.85
CA ASP A 316 -14.87 -4.18 -22.08
C ASP A 316 -15.37 -2.96 -22.84
#